data_47cb34029c17e710cdf84d7f6db4a72f
#
_entry.id   47cb34029c17e710cdf84d7f6db4a72f
#
_cell.length_a   1.000
_cell.length_b   1.000
_cell.length_c   1.000
_cell.angle_alpha   90.00
_cell.angle_beta   90.00
_cell.angle_gamma   90.00
#
_symmetry.space_group_name_H-M   'P 1'
#
loop_
_entity.id
_entity.type
_entity.pdbx_description
1 polymer ?
#
loop_
_entity_poly.entity_id
_entity_poly.type
_entity_poly.pdbx_seq_one_letter_code
_entity_poly.pdbx_strand_id
1 'polypeptide(L)'
;MRMAASRVRDTSPPSPGARKLEYAAFVRQALETARTTRAWNGSEVARRTGVSRQTINRWVRGDWQSDPEPERVVAFCEGLGLDPAVAFTILEWGRPAAIEPAALDPDIAALLRRWADPNLTEQERFHIRETVRYLAYRPGEQRRAM
;
A
#
# COMPACT_ATOMS: atom_id res chain seq x y z
N MET A 1 -23.25 -31.17 -17.40
CA MET A 1 -23.02 -30.51 -17.09
C MET A 1 -22.22 -30.20 -16.25
N ARG A 2 -21.35 -29.79 -16.26
CA ARG A 2 -20.64 -29.46 -15.59
C ARG A 2 -20.56 -28.58 -14.99
N MET A 3 -20.48 -28.54 -14.23
CA MET A 3 -20.44 -27.70 -13.61
C MET A 3 -19.47 -27.22 -13.30
N ALA A 4 -19.38 -26.48 -13.75
CA ALA A 4 -18.44 -25.55 -13.39
C ALA A 4 -18.11 -25.71 -11.98
N ALA A 5 -17.24 -26.54 -11.79
CA ALA A 5 -16.69 -26.74 -10.51
C ALA A 5 -16.56 -25.41 -9.87
N SER A 6 -17.37 -25.19 -8.93
CA SER A 6 -17.05 -24.22 -7.94
C SER A 6 -15.59 -24.35 -7.67
N ARG A 7 -14.82 -23.54 -8.29
CA ARG A 7 -13.51 -23.28 -7.82
C ARG A 7 -13.71 -22.68 -6.46
N VAL A 8 -13.70 -23.53 -5.49
CA VAL A 8 -13.47 -23.09 -4.15
C VAL A 8 -12.24 -22.23 -4.25
N ARG A 9 -12.43 -20.94 -4.19
CA ARG A 9 -11.31 -20.05 -4.06
C ARG A 9 -10.53 -20.54 -2.87
N ASP A 10 -9.38 -21.05 -3.15
CA ASP A 10 -8.48 -21.43 -2.11
C ASP A 10 -8.26 -20.18 -1.26
N THR A 11 -8.86 -20.18 -0.09
CA THR A 11 -8.72 -19.06 0.85
C THR A 11 -7.44 -19.15 1.63
N SER A 12 -6.57 -20.10 1.30
CA SER A 12 -5.26 -20.19 1.89
C SER A 12 -4.46 -18.94 1.55
N PRO A 13 -3.76 -18.35 2.52
CA PRO A 13 -2.89 -17.23 2.21
C PRO A 13 -1.85 -17.66 1.19
N PRO A 14 -1.53 -16.82 0.19
CA PRO A 14 -0.53 -17.16 -0.79
C PRO A 14 0.80 -17.49 -0.10
N SER A 15 1.50 -18.46 -0.64
CA SER A 15 2.81 -18.81 -0.12
C SER A 15 3.76 -17.62 -0.26
N PRO A 16 4.80 -17.53 0.56
CA PRO A 16 5.79 -16.46 0.42
C PRO A 16 6.38 -16.38 -1.00
N GLY A 17 6.52 -17.52 -1.66
CA GLY A 17 6.99 -17.54 -3.04
C GLY A 17 5.99 -16.92 -4.01
N ALA A 18 4.69 -17.11 -3.78
CA ALA A 18 3.66 -16.51 -4.63
C ALA A 18 3.66 -15.00 -4.51
N ARG A 19 3.81 -14.46 -3.30
CA ARG A 19 3.90 -13.02 -3.09
C ARG A 19 5.08 -12.42 -3.83
N LYS A 20 6.24 -13.09 -3.76
CA LYS A 20 7.43 -12.63 -4.47
C LYS A 20 7.21 -12.58 -5.96
N LEU A 21 6.57 -13.58 -6.53
CA LEU A 21 6.30 -13.65 -7.96
C LEU A 21 5.29 -12.56 -8.38
N GLU A 22 4.27 -12.33 -7.57
CA GLU A 22 3.30 -11.28 -7.86
C GLU A 22 3.94 -9.89 -7.79
N TYR A 23 4.77 -9.65 -6.79
CA TYR A 23 5.46 -8.38 -6.65
C TYR A 23 6.46 -8.20 -7.81
N ALA A 24 7.19 -9.25 -8.18
CA ALA A 24 8.11 -9.20 -9.31
C ALA A 24 7.36 -8.85 -10.61
N ALA A 25 6.18 -9.43 -10.81
CA ALA A 25 5.36 -9.12 -11.98
C ALA A 25 4.88 -7.66 -11.94
N PHE A 26 4.48 -7.17 -10.77
CA PHE A 26 4.08 -5.78 -10.58
C PHE A 26 5.22 -4.83 -10.94
N VAL A 27 6.43 -5.09 -10.46
CA VAL A 27 7.58 -4.24 -10.73
C VAL A 27 7.92 -4.28 -12.23
N ARG A 28 7.92 -5.46 -12.84
CA ARG A 28 8.19 -5.58 -14.28
C ARG A 28 7.17 -4.82 -15.11
N GLN A 29 5.90 -4.91 -14.75
CA GLN A 29 4.84 -4.18 -15.44
C GLN A 29 5.03 -2.68 -15.29
N ALA A 30 5.39 -2.23 -14.09
CA ALA A 30 5.66 -0.81 -13.84
C ALA A 30 6.83 -0.31 -14.69
N LEU A 31 7.90 -1.08 -14.77
CA LEU A 31 9.07 -0.72 -15.58
C LEU A 31 8.73 -0.70 -17.07
N GLU A 32 7.96 -1.66 -17.54
CA GLU A 32 7.55 -1.71 -18.95
C GLU A 32 6.65 -0.52 -19.29
N THR A 33 5.73 -0.17 -18.41
CA THR A 33 4.87 1.00 -18.60
C THR A 33 5.71 2.29 -18.65
N ALA A 34 6.69 2.42 -17.77
CA ALA A 34 7.57 3.58 -17.76
C ALA A 34 8.39 3.67 -19.05
N ARG A 35 8.85 2.53 -19.55
CA ARG A 35 9.61 2.48 -20.80
C ARG A 35 8.76 2.87 -21.99
N THR A 36 7.53 2.35 -22.07
CA THR A 36 6.68 2.60 -23.24
C THR A 36 6.01 3.97 -23.23
N THR A 37 5.62 4.47 -22.05
CA THR A 37 4.90 5.75 -21.96
C THR A 37 5.83 6.95 -21.74
N ARG A 38 6.98 6.76 -21.11
CA ARG A 38 7.88 7.87 -20.74
C ARG A 38 9.29 7.71 -21.30
N ALA A 39 9.56 6.61 -21.98
CA ALA A 39 10.88 6.27 -22.50
C ALA A 39 11.98 6.24 -21.42
N TRP A 40 11.62 5.86 -20.21
CA TRP A 40 12.57 5.74 -19.11
C TRP A 40 13.23 4.37 -19.11
N ASN A 41 14.55 4.37 -19.13
CA ASN A 41 15.31 3.13 -18.94
C ASN A 41 15.50 2.87 -17.44
N GLY A 42 16.17 1.76 -17.10
CA GLY A 42 16.37 1.39 -15.71
C GLY A 42 17.12 2.43 -14.88
N SER A 43 18.07 3.12 -15.49
CA SER A 43 18.82 4.19 -14.82
C SER A 43 17.93 5.39 -14.51
N GLU A 44 17.06 5.75 -15.44
CA GLU A 44 16.14 6.86 -15.25
C GLU A 44 15.11 6.53 -14.16
N VAL A 45 14.60 5.31 -14.16
CA VAL A 45 13.67 4.87 -13.12
C VAL A 45 14.36 4.94 -11.75
N ALA A 46 15.58 4.45 -11.65
CA ALA A 46 16.33 4.51 -10.38
C ALA A 46 16.51 5.97 -9.92
N ARG A 47 16.82 6.85 -10.83
CA ARG A 47 16.99 8.26 -10.51
C ARG A 47 15.69 8.91 -10.06
N ARG A 48 14.57 8.60 -10.73
CA ARG A 48 13.28 9.21 -10.45
C ARG A 48 12.63 8.68 -9.18
N THR A 49 12.90 7.43 -8.86
CA THR A 49 12.30 6.80 -7.68
C THR A 49 13.19 6.90 -6.45
N GLY A 50 14.48 7.11 -6.64
CA GLY A 50 15.44 7.06 -5.53
C GLY A 50 15.77 5.63 -5.09
N VAL A 51 15.27 4.63 -5.79
CA VAL A 51 15.56 3.21 -5.51
C VAL A 51 16.67 2.74 -6.45
N SER A 52 17.70 2.11 -5.90
CA SER A 52 18.83 1.69 -6.71
C SER A 52 18.44 0.64 -7.74
N ARG A 53 19.16 0.62 -8.88
CA ARG A 53 18.94 -0.39 -9.91
C ARG A 53 19.13 -1.80 -9.37
N GLN A 54 20.06 -1.99 -8.47
CA GLN A 54 20.32 -3.29 -7.87
C GLN A 54 19.12 -3.77 -7.07
N THR A 55 18.50 -2.89 -6.29
CA THR A 55 17.29 -3.20 -5.53
C THR A 55 16.14 -3.54 -6.48
N ILE A 56 15.93 -2.72 -7.51
CA ILE A 56 14.87 -2.95 -8.49
C ILE A 56 15.09 -4.30 -9.18
N ASN A 57 16.32 -4.63 -9.57
CA ASN A 57 16.64 -5.89 -10.21
C ASN A 57 16.36 -7.10 -9.29
N ARG A 58 16.64 -6.96 -8.01
CA ARG A 58 16.29 -8.01 -7.03
C ARG A 58 14.78 -8.23 -6.98
N TRP A 59 14.03 -7.15 -6.98
CA TRP A 59 12.56 -7.24 -6.97
C TRP A 59 12.06 -7.92 -8.24
N VAL A 60 12.59 -7.57 -9.40
CA VAL A 60 12.20 -8.17 -10.69
C VAL A 60 12.48 -9.66 -10.72
N ARG A 61 13.57 -10.10 -10.10
CA ARG A 61 13.92 -11.52 -10.05
C ARG A 61 13.18 -12.29 -8.98
N GLY A 62 12.52 -11.59 -8.05
CA GLY A 62 11.97 -12.25 -6.87
C GLY A 62 13.06 -12.79 -5.95
N ASP A 63 14.27 -12.28 -6.08
CA ASP A 63 15.46 -12.76 -5.39
C ASP A 63 15.74 -11.89 -4.16
N TRP A 64 14.85 -12.00 -3.19
CA TRP A 64 15.01 -11.26 -1.95
C TRP A 64 14.60 -12.18 -0.79
N GLN A 65 15.44 -12.19 0.23
CA GLN A 65 15.24 -13.06 1.39
C GLN A 65 14.37 -12.41 2.45
N SER A 66 14.45 -11.09 2.56
CA SER A 66 13.61 -10.31 3.45
C SER A 66 12.69 -9.42 2.62
N ASP A 67 11.55 -9.08 3.19
CA ASP A 67 10.58 -8.21 2.50
C ASP A 67 11.23 -6.88 2.14
N PRO A 68 10.82 -6.27 1.00
CA PRO A 68 11.28 -4.95 0.64
C PRO A 68 10.97 -3.93 1.75
N GLU A 69 11.80 -2.92 1.87
CA GLU A 69 11.54 -1.86 2.85
C GLU A 69 10.36 -1.02 2.40
N PRO A 70 9.35 -0.78 3.29
CA PRO A 70 8.15 -0.03 2.91
C PRO A 70 8.45 1.33 2.30
N GLU A 71 9.44 2.04 2.82
CA GLU A 71 9.81 3.36 2.32
C GLU A 71 10.29 3.31 0.87
N ARG A 72 11.02 2.25 0.51
CA ARG A 72 11.49 2.06 -0.86
C ARG A 72 10.36 1.71 -1.81
N VAL A 73 9.40 0.92 -1.33
CA VAL A 73 8.22 0.58 -2.13
C VAL A 73 7.39 1.83 -2.39
N VAL A 74 7.18 2.65 -1.38
CA VAL A 74 6.46 3.92 -1.53
C VAL A 74 7.20 4.84 -2.51
N ALA A 75 8.51 4.99 -2.35
CA ALA A 75 9.32 5.84 -3.22
C ALA A 75 9.26 5.36 -4.67
N PHE A 76 9.33 4.05 -4.89
CA PHE A 76 9.22 3.46 -6.22
C PHE A 76 7.87 3.78 -6.86
N CYS A 77 6.80 3.55 -6.13
CA CYS A 77 5.45 3.80 -6.64
C CYS A 77 5.22 5.28 -6.91
N GLU A 78 5.57 6.14 -5.97
CA GLU A 78 5.37 7.59 -6.14
C GLU A 78 6.18 8.14 -7.30
N GLY A 79 7.42 7.68 -7.46
CA GLY A 79 8.28 8.12 -8.57
C GLY A 79 7.74 7.73 -9.92
N LEU A 80 6.95 6.66 -10.00
CA LEU A 80 6.33 6.18 -11.23
C LEU A 80 4.86 6.59 -11.37
N GLY A 81 4.33 7.34 -10.40
CA GLY A 81 2.92 7.75 -10.44
C GLY A 81 1.95 6.62 -10.14
N LEU A 82 2.38 5.61 -9.42
CA LEU A 82 1.55 4.48 -9.04
C LEU A 82 1.06 4.64 -7.61
N ASP A 83 -0.10 4.04 -7.32
CA ASP A 83 -0.64 4.03 -5.96
C ASP A 83 0.11 2.98 -5.12
N PRO A 84 0.81 3.38 -4.05
CA PRO A 84 1.49 2.42 -3.19
C PRO A 84 0.58 1.36 -2.58
N ALA A 85 -0.71 1.65 -2.44
CA ALA A 85 -1.66 0.70 -1.88
C ALA A 85 -1.74 -0.58 -2.70
N VAL A 86 -1.54 -0.50 -4.02
CA VAL A 86 -1.54 -1.69 -4.88
C VAL A 86 -0.37 -2.60 -4.51
N ALA A 87 0.83 -2.03 -4.37
CA ALA A 87 2.00 -2.80 -3.97
C ALA A 87 1.85 -3.39 -2.57
N PHE A 88 1.31 -2.62 -1.65
CA PHE A 88 1.08 -3.08 -0.28
C PHE A 88 0.10 -4.24 -0.24
N THR A 89 -0.94 -4.20 -1.06
CA THR A 89 -1.90 -5.29 -1.16
C THR A 89 -1.20 -6.57 -1.66
N ILE A 90 -0.36 -6.45 -2.67
CA ILE A 90 0.38 -7.60 -3.20
C ILE A 90 1.31 -8.18 -2.13
N LEU A 91 1.98 -7.32 -1.38
CA LEU A 91 2.89 -7.74 -0.32
C LEU A 91 2.19 -8.12 0.97
N GLU A 92 0.87 -7.95 1.03
CA GLU A 92 0.05 -8.22 2.21
C GLU A 92 0.41 -7.37 3.43
N TRP A 93 0.98 -6.21 3.17
CA TRP A 93 1.34 -5.28 4.26
C TRP A 93 0.22 -4.33 4.62
N GLY A 94 -0.64 -4.05 3.71
CA GLY A 94 -1.50 -2.90 3.84
C GLY A 94 -2.86 -3.16 4.39
N ARG A 95 -3.11 -4.38 4.74
CA ARG A 95 -4.20 -4.57 5.65
C ARG A 95 -3.61 -4.32 7.02
N PRO A 96 -3.88 -3.17 7.63
CA PRO A 96 -3.82 -3.17 9.04
C PRO A 96 -4.55 -4.43 9.44
N ALA A 97 -3.88 -5.31 10.13
CA ALA A 97 -4.47 -6.47 10.72
C ALA A 97 -5.86 -6.02 11.08
N ALA A 98 -6.84 -6.63 10.45
CA ALA A 98 -8.21 -6.17 10.54
C ALA A 98 -8.45 -5.79 11.98
N ILE A 99 -8.40 -4.48 12.24
CA ILE A 99 -8.74 -4.01 13.55
C ILE A 99 -10.16 -4.46 13.66
N GLU A 100 -10.32 -5.56 14.38
CA GLU A 100 -11.63 -6.09 14.65
C GLU A 100 -12.46 -4.90 15.14
N PRO A 101 -13.59 -4.57 14.51
CA PRO A 101 -14.39 -3.46 15.00
C PRO A 101 -14.71 -3.57 16.48
N ALA A 102 -14.71 -4.79 16.99
CA ALA A 102 -14.90 -5.06 18.41
C ALA A 102 -13.72 -4.63 19.29
N ALA A 103 -12.53 -4.47 18.72
CA ALA A 103 -11.34 -4.04 19.45
C ALA A 103 -11.16 -2.53 19.45
N LEU A 104 -11.96 -1.81 18.67
CA LEU A 104 -11.88 -0.36 18.61
C LEU A 104 -12.70 0.25 19.74
N ASP A 105 -12.19 1.35 20.27
CA ASP A 105 -12.99 2.22 21.12
C ASP A 105 -14.32 2.54 20.40
N PRO A 106 -15.47 2.50 21.12
CA PRO A 106 -16.76 2.77 20.51
C PRO A 106 -16.84 4.13 19.80
N ASP A 107 -16.20 5.14 20.34
CA ASP A 107 -16.20 6.46 19.72
C ASP A 107 -15.39 6.48 18.43
N ILE A 108 -14.26 5.79 18.41
CA ILE A 108 -13.46 5.66 17.19
C ILE A 108 -14.22 4.87 16.14
N ALA A 109 -14.88 3.79 16.54
CA ALA A 109 -15.69 3.00 15.61
C ALA A 109 -16.84 3.83 15.04
N ALA A 110 -17.48 4.66 15.86
CA ALA A 110 -18.53 5.57 15.40
C ALA A 110 -18.00 6.59 14.42
N LEU A 111 -16.83 7.14 14.69
CA LEU A 111 -16.19 8.11 13.80
C LEU A 111 -15.87 7.48 12.44
N LEU A 112 -15.35 6.26 12.42
CA LEU A 112 -15.06 5.56 11.18
C LEU A 112 -16.33 5.27 10.38
N ARG A 113 -17.42 4.88 11.06
CA ARG A 113 -18.71 4.69 10.38
C ARG A 113 -19.22 5.99 9.78
N ARG A 114 -19.06 7.10 10.52
CA ARG A 114 -19.46 8.41 10.02
C ARG A 114 -18.64 8.82 8.80
N TRP A 115 -17.34 8.57 8.85
CA TRP A 115 -16.45 8.86 7.71
C TRP A 115 -16.83 8.08 6.46
N ALA A 116 -17.30 6.85 6.63
CA ALA A 116 -17.70 5.99 5.52
C ALA A 116 -19.10 6.29 4.98
N ASP A 117 -19.85 7.16 5.63
CA ASP A 117 -21.21 7.50 5.22
C ASP A 117 -21.19 8.25 3.89
N PRO A 118 -21.85 7.74 2.85
CA PRO A 118 -21.89 8.43 1.54
C PRO A 118 -22.64 9.76 1.58
N ASN A 119 -23.46 9.98 2.61
CA ASN A 119 -24.21 11.23 2.77
C ASN A 119 -23.46 12.29 3.56
N LEU A 120 -22.21 12.00 3.94
CA LEU A 120 -21.39 12.96 4.67
C LEU A 120 -21.09 14.16 3.78
N THR A 121 -21.37 15.37 4.29
CA THR A 121 -21.10 16.60 3.54
C THR A 121 -19.60 16.89 3.50
N GLU A 122 -19.18 17.68 2.53
CA GLU A 122 -17.78 18.12 2.42
C GLU A 122 -17.34 18.91 3.65
N GLN A 123 -18.25 19.70 4.22
CA GLN A 123 -17.97 20.47 5.43
C GLN A 123 -17.74 19.55 6.64
N GLU A 124 -18.55 18.51 6.78
CA GLU A 124 -18.37 17.51 7.82
C GLU A 124 -17.07 16.75 7.66
N ARG A 125 -16.73 16.38 6.41
CA ARG A 125 -15.44 15.73 6.11
C ARG A 125 -14.27 16.62 6.50
N PHE A 126 -14.37 17.89 6.16
CA PHE A 126 -13.34 18.85 6.51
C PHE A 126 -13.16 18.93 8.03
N HIS A 127 -14.27 19.04 8.75
CA HIS A 127 -14.24 19.09 10.22
C HIS A 127 -13.60 17.86 10.83
N ILE A 128 -13.98 16.68 10.38
CA ILE A 128 -13.42 15.43 10.88
C ILE A 128 -11.92 15.39 10.60
N ARG A 129 -11.53 15.74 9.38
CA ARG A 129 -10.12 15.72 8.99
C ARG A 129 -9.28 16.68 9.82
N GLU A 130 -9.78 17.89 10.01
CA GLU A 130 -9.07 18.90 10.81
C GLU A 130 -8.95 18.48 12.28
N THR A 131 -10.00 17.88 12.82
CA THR A 131 -9.97 17.37 14.19
C THR A 131 -8.94 16.24 14.33
N VAL A 132 -8.95 15.29 13.38
CA VAL A 132 -7.99 14.20 13.39
C VAL A 132 -6.57 14.72 13.29
N ARG A 133 -6.32 15.67 12.39
CA ARG A 133 -5.00 16.28 12.25
C ARG A 133 -4.55 16.96 13.51
N TYR A 134 -5.45 17.72 14.13
CA TYR A 134 -5.14 18.43 15.37
C TYR A 134 -4.74 17.44 16.47
N LEU A 135 -5.50 16.37 16.64
CA LEU A 135 -5.25 15.38 17.68
C LEU A 135 -4.01 14.52 17.38
N ALA A 136 -3.83 14.16 16.11
CA ALA A 136 -2.73 13.27 15.71
C ALA A 136 -1.37 13.98 15.70
N TYR A 137 -1.37 15.28 15.40
CA TYR A 137 -0.13 16.02 15.18
C TYR A 137 0.02 17.20 16.12
N ARG A 138 -0.45 17.08 17.35
CA ARG A 138 -0.30 18.13 18.35
C ARG A 138 1.18 18.32 18.66
N PRO A 139 1.83 19.37 18.17
CA PRO A 139 3.29 19.50 18.36
C PRO A 139 3.69 19.84 19.78
N GLY A 140 2.76 20.26 20.64
CA GLY A 140 3.08 20.67 22.00
C GLY A 140 3.20 19.56 23.01
N GLU A 141 2.52 18.43 22.80
CA GLU A 141 2.53 17.34 23.77
C GLU A 141 3.68 16.38 23.63
N GLN A 142 4.21 16.24 22.42
CA GLN A 142 5.37 15.41 22.22
C GLN A 142 6.61 15.92 22.93
N ARG A 143 6.67 17.21 23.22
CA ARG A 143 7.77 17.80 23.97
C ARG A 143 7.64 17.63 25.46
N ARG A 144 6.43 17.39 25.96
CA ARG A 144 6.19 17.20 27.39
C ARG A 144 6.33 15.75 27.82
N ALA A 145 6.27 14.81 26.89
CA ALA A 145 6.43 13.39 27.16
C ALA A 145 7.90 12.98 27.24
N MET A 146 8.82 13.91 27.05
CA MET A 146 10.22 13.68 27.26
C MET A 146 10.63 14.35 28.57
#